data_19f91467306529b152912b2c0a7de87f
#
_entry.id   19f91467306529b152912b2c0a7de87f
#
_cell.length_a   1.000
_cell.length_b   1.000
_cell.length_c   1.000
_cell.angle_alpha   90.00
_cell.angle_beta   90.00
_cell.angle_gamma   90.00
#
_symmetry.space_group_name_H-M   'P 1'
#
loop_
_entity.id
_entity.type
_entity.pdbx_description
1 polymer ?
#
loop_
_entity_poly.entity_id
_entity_poly.type
_entity_poly.pdbx_seq_one_letter_code
_entity_poly.pdbx_strand_id
1 'polypeptide(L)'
;MSRLSIVIPAYNEEHGLAAVLTRVVAAGEEIRRRQGEIDGVEVVVVDDGSTDATAAVTAAVPSVRLIRHAANQGYGAALKTGFANARGDYLAFLDGDATNPPEALPALVQALIERQADVVVGARVSDPDGGMPAIRMFGNWLFARLLSWVIEARVTDCASGIRVFRRTILDDVLELPDGFNFIVAMSTVTMQKGLRVVEVPTPYFSRVGQSKLRVIADGLAFLSSIVGVAISYNPLKFIGPLGIACLAAALYLSMDPVLYYLQHRRVEDDELYRLITISVLAVSGLQIINFGLFSNALLAQSLGEAPDRRSVLGRLFLRVPVMKMGRVLGPALCLGAAALNYRAVVQYLTTGSIQEHWSYVLTGGGMFLVGLQLLMSGLLLRIVGVRTEKRRRAARTLANVDATPSAADR
;
A
#
# COMPACT_ATOMS: atom_id res chain seq x y z
N MET A 1 18.10 15.13 25.06
CA MET A 1 18.81 13.85 24.88
C MET A 1 17.77 12.78 24.60
N SER A 2 17.98 11.98 23.58
CA SER A 2 16.99 11.02 23.09
C SER A 2 17.30 9.60 23.57
N ARG A 3 16.28 8.74 23.64
CA ARG A 3 16.42 7.32 24.02
C ARG A 3 16.15 6.39 22.85
N LEU A 4 16.82 5.24 22.85
CA LEU A 4 16.57 4.14 21.93
C LEU A 4 15.95 2.95 22.67
N SER A 5 14.87 2.39 22.16
CA SER A 5 14.33 1.11 22.62
C SER A 5 14.54 0.05 21.54
N ILE A 6 15.17 -1.06 21.91
CA ILE A 6 15.41 -2.21 21.05
C ILE A 6 14.43 -3.32 21.45
N VAL A 7 13.52 -3.68 20.55
CA VAL A 7 12.51 -4.71 20.77
C VAL A 7 12.92 -6.01 20.08
N ILE A 8 12.85 -7.13 20.80
CA ILE A 8 13.19 -8.46 20.30
C ILE A 8 11.98 -9.36 20.52
N PRO A 9 11.26 -9.77 19.46
CA PRO A 9 10.23 -10.79 19.56
C PRO A 9 10.89 -12.15 19.70
N ALA A 10 10.43 -12.96 20.63
CA ALA A 10 10.95 -14.31 20.87
C ALA A 10 9.82 -15.32 21.04
N TYR A 11 9.93 -16.46 20.37
CA TYR A 11 9.03 -17.60 20.53
C TYR A 11 9.80 -18.91 20.36
N ASN A 12 9.99 -19.68 21.42
CA ASN A 12 10.79 -20.89 21.45
C ASN A 12 12.19 -20.71 20.84
N GLU A 13 12.98 -19.79 21.42
CA GLU A 13 14.35 -19.40 20.97
C GLU A 13 15.40 -19.66 22.07
N GLU A 14 15.17 -20.59 23.00
CA GLU A 14 16.05 -20.87 24.15
C GLU A 14 17.52 -21.09 23.78
N HIS A 15 17.80 -21.68 22.59
CA HIS A 15 19.16 -22.04 22.20
C HIS A 15 20.01 -20.88 21.67
N GLY A 16 19.39 -19.85 21.09
CA GLY A 16 20.10 -18.73 20.43
C GLY A 16 20.01 -17.41 21.15
N LEU A 17 18.94 -17.21 21.91
CA LEU A 17 18.56 -15.90 22.44
C LEU A 17 19.59 -15.32 23.42
N ALA A 18 20.22 -16.12 24.28
CA ALA A 18 21.24 -15.62 25.22
C ALA A 18 22.41 -14.94 24.52
N ALA A 19 22.91 -15.55 23.45
CA ALA A 19 24.01 -15.00 22.66
C ALA A 19 23.58 -13.71 21.95
N VAL A 20 22.37 -13.68 21.41
CA VAL A 20 21.80 -12.47 20.79
C VAL A 20 21.67 -11.34 21.80
N LEU A 21 21.14 -11.60 22.99
CA LEU A 21 20.96 -10.58 24.04
C LEU A 21 22.29 -9.98 24.49
N THR A 22 23.33 -10.80 24.69
CA THR A 22 24.66 -10.33 25.04
C THR A 22 25.20 -9.35 23.98
N ARG A 23 25.06 -9.68 22.70
CA ARG A 23 25.51 -8.86 21.57
C ARG A 23 24.67 -7.59 21.41
N VAL A 24 23.34 -7.66 21.66
CA VAL A 24 22.45 -6.49 21.62
C VAL A 24 22.78 -5.50 22.72
N VAL A 25 23.06 -5.97 23.94
CA VAL A 25 23.48 -5.11 25.05
C VAL A 25 24.80 -4.42 24.71
N ALA A 26 25.77 -5.16 24.17
CA ALA A 26 27.05 -4.57 23.74
C ALA A 26 26.87 -3.53 22.60
N ALA A 27 26.00 -3.81 21.62
CA ALA A 27 25.66 -2.85 20.57
C ALA A 27 24.98 -1.60 21.14
N GLY A 28 24.11 -1.75 22.14
CA GLY A 28 23.49 -0.62 22.85
C GLY A 28 24.51 0.28 23.55
N GLU A 29 25.49 -0.32 24.22
CA GLU A 29 26.61 0.42 24.84
C GLU A 29 27.45 1.17 23.79
N GLU A 30 27.68 0.56 22.63
CA GLU A 30 28.39 1.18 21.52
C GLU A 30 27.63 2.38 20.95
N ILE A 31 26.29 2.24 20.75
CA ILE A 31 25.43 3.33 20.31
C ILE A 31 25.54 4.51 21.27
N ARG A 32 25.43 4.26 22.58
CA ARG A 32 25.52 5.28 23.62
C ARG A 32 26.86 6.01 23.63
N ARG A 33 27.96 5.32 23.31
CA ARG A 33 29.29 5.91 23.22
C ARG A 33 29.49 6.73 21.94
N ARG A 34 28.96 6.29 20.81
CA ARG A 34 29.21 6.91 19.51
C ARG A 34 28.23 8.02 19.16
N GLN A 35 26.96 7.88 19.61
CA GLN A 35 25.90 8.81 19.25
C GLN A 35 25.60 9.76 20.42
N GLY A 36 26.19 10.95 20.38
CA GLY A 36 26.02 11.94 21.45
C GLY A 36 24.59 12.43 21.68
N GLU A 37 23.68 12.16 20.75
CA GLU A 37 22.25 12.47 20.87
C GLU A 37 21.48 11.41 21.67
N ILE A 38 22.02 10.19 21.85
CA ILE A 38 21.36 9.07 22.54
C ILE A 38 22.05 8.83 23.89
N ASP A 39 21.34 9.15 24.97
CA ASP A 39 21.82 9.01 26.34
C ASP A 39 21.37 7.71 27.01
N GLY A 40 20.35 7.06 26.51
CA GLY A 40 19.82 5.83 27.07
C GLY A 40 19.42 4.80 26.02
N VAL A 41 19.76 3.54 26.30
CA VAL A 41 19.30 2.40 25.50
C VAL A 41 18.60 1.42 26.41
N GLU A 42 17.37 1.02 26.07
CA GLU A 42 16.66 -0.08 26.72
C GLU A 42 16.48 -1.25 25.75
N VAL A 43 16.54 -2.47 26.28
CA VAL A 43 16.26 -3.69 25.54
C VAL A 43 14.99 -4.33 26.09
N VAL A 44 14.03 -4.58 25.24
CA VAL A 44 12.73 -5.18 25.58
C VAL A 44 12.58 -6.48 24.78
N VAL A 45 12.51 -7.60 25.48
CA VAL A 45 12.17 -8.89 24.87
C VAL A 45 10.70 -9.15 25.10
N VAL A 46 9.99 -9.53 24.05
CA VAL A 46 8.61 -9.98 24.13
C VAL A 46 8.56 -11.47 23.85
N ASP A 47 8.37 -12.27 24.91
CA ASP A 47 8.13 -13.70 24.81
C ASP A 47 6.69 -13.96 24.40
N ASP A 48 6.51 -14.40 23.17
CA ASP A 48 5.19 -14.61 22.55
C ASP A 48 4.57 -15.96 22.95
N GLY A 49 4.54 -16.24 24.27
CA GLY A 49 3.93 -17.46 24.80
C GLY A 49 4.78 -18.71 24.56
N SER A 50 6.11 -18.62 24.71
CA SER A 50 7.01 -19.79 24.56
C SER A 50 6.69 -20.89 25.56
N THR A 51 6.92 -22.12 25.11
CA THR A 51 6.77 -23.36 25.89
C THR A 51 8.10 -23.96 26.34
N ASP A 52 9.22 -23.40 25.87
CA ASP A 52 10.60 -23.74 26.22
C ASP A 52 11.19 -22.79 27.30
N ALA A 53 12.50 -22.83 27.51
CA ALA A 53 13.18 -21.98 28.47
C ALA A 53 13.43 -20.52 28.04
N THR A 54 12.84 -20.05 26.92
CA THR A 54 13.03 -18.67 26.36
C THR A 54 12.84 -17.58 27.42
N ALA A 55 11.76 -17.65 28.20
CA ALA A 55 11.48 -16.67 29.27
C ALA A 55 12.56 -16.71 30.36
N ALA A 56 13.01 -17.89 30.78
CA ALA A 56 14.04 -18.05 31.80
C ALA A 56 15.40 -17.53 31.33
N VAL A 57 15.77 -17.81 30.08
CA VAL A 57 16.99 -17.30 29.43
C VAL A 57 16.97 -15.76 29.39
N THR A 58 15.84 -15.16 29.05
CA THR A 58 15.69 -13.70 29.04
C THR A 58 15.80 -13.09 30.43
N ALA A 59 15.12 -13.67 31.40
CA ALA A 59 15.13 -13.20 32.81
C ALA A 59 16.52 -13.29 33.46
N ALA A 60 17.41 -14.13 32.96
CA ALA A 60 18.79 -14.25 33.42
C ALA A 60 19.69 -13.05 33.01
N VAL A 61 19.21 -12.13 32.12
CA VAL A 61 19.94 -10.95 31.67
C VAL A 61 19.38 -9.69 32.36
N PRO A 62 20.01 -9.15 33.41
CA PRO A 62 19.42 -8.09 34.25
C PRO A 62 19.12 -6.78 33.51
N SER A 63 19.83 -6.49 32.43
CA SER A 63 19.68 -5.27 31.63
C SER A 63 18.55 -5.34 30.60
N VAL A 64 17.81 -6.47 30.55
CA VAL A 64 16.75 -6.72 29.58
C VAL A 64 15.40 -6.78 30.28
N ARG A 65 14.43 -6.06 29.76
CA ARG A 65 13.05 -6.11 30.24
C ARG A 65 12.26 -7.17 29.50
N LEU A 66 11.76 -8.16 30.20
CA LEU A 66 10.90 -9.20 29.68
C LEU A 66 9.42 -8.78 29.76
N ILE A 67 8.70 -8.93 28.66
CA ILE A 67 7.23 -8.92 28.60
C ILE A 67 6.80 -10.28 28.09
N ARG A 68 5.75 -10.87 28.65
CA ARG A 68 5.30 -12.19 28.29
C ARG A 68 3.83 -12.21 27.89
N HIS A 69 3.53 -12.81 26.74
CA HIS A 69 2.17 -13.15 26.33
C HIS A 69 1.71 -14.46 26.99
N ALA A 70 0.42 -14.55 27.31
CA ALA A 70 -0.15 -15.78 27.87
C ALA A 70 -0.19 -16.94 26.84
N ALA A 71 -0.26 -16.62 25.57
CA ALA A 71 -0.23 -17.55 24.43
C ALA A 71 0.37 -16.86 23.21
N ASN A 72 0.76 -17.66 22.21
CA ASN A 72 1.29 -17.12 20.95
C ASN A 72 0.24 -16.26 20.23
N GLN A 73 0.56 -14.99 19.99
CA GLN A 73 -0.28 -14.01 19.29
C GLN A 73 0.28 -13.65 17.91
N GLY A 74 1.51 -14.05 17.63
CA GLY A 74 2.18 -13.81 16.36
C GLY A 74 3.31 -12.79 16.44
N TYR A 75 4.20 -12.85 15.46
CA TYR A 75 5.41 -12.05 15.37
C TYR A 75 5.13 -10.53 15.43
N GLY A 76 4.16 -10.05 14.63
CA GLY A 76 3.78 -8.64 14.61
C GLY A 76 3.12 -8.20 15.93
N ALA A 77 2.32 -9.08 16.57
CA ALA A 77 1.72 -8.80 17.87
C ALA A 77 2.80 -8.63 18.95
N ALA A 78 3.82 -9.48 18.96
CA ALA A 78 4.95 -9.35 19.88
C ALA A 78 5.70 -8.04 19.68
N LEU A 79 6.00 -7.66 18.43
CA LEU A 79 6.63 -6.37 18.11
C LEU A 79 5.78 -5.19 18.59
N LYS A 80 4.47 -5.19 18.28
CA LYS A 80 3.55 -4.12 18.70
C LYS A 80 3.47 -3.98 20.22
N THR A 81 3.40 -5.10 20.93
CA THR A 81 3.45 -5.10 22.41
C THR A 81 4.75 -4.48 22.92
N GLY A 82 5.89 -4.84 22.32
CA GLY A 82 7.19 -4.26 22.66
C GLY A 82 7.24 -2.76 22.41
N PHE A 83 6.80 -2.30 21.24
CA PHE A 83 6.81 -0.87 20.89
C PHE A 83 5.84 -0.04 21.75
N ALA A 84 4.65 -0.56 22.04
CA ALA A 84 3.70 0.12 22.92
C ALA A 84 4.24 0.31 24.36
N ASN A 85 5.09 -0.61 24.83
CA ASN A 85 5.74 -0.55 26.14
C ASN A 85 7.13 0.11 26.11
N ALA A 86 7.67 0.42 24.97
CA ALA A 86 8.96 1.09 24.80
C ALA A 86 8.88 2.56 25.20
N ARG A 87 9.99 3.12 25.69
CA ARG A 87 10.09 4.51 26.19
C ARG A 87 10.98 5.41 25.33
N GLY A 88 11.68 4.84 24.34
CA GLY A 88 12.62 5.55 23.48
C GLY A 88 11.96 6.45 22.45
N ASP A 89 12.64 7.52 22.07
CA ASP A 89 12.27 8.41 20.95
C ASP A 89 12.55 7.75 19.60
N TYR A 90 13.54 6.86 19.60
CA TYR A 90 13.87 5.96 18.52
C TYR A 90 13.52 4.53 18.92
N LEU A 91 12.99 3.78 17.98
CA LEU A 91 12.58 2.40 18.16
C LEU A 91 13.37 1.53 17.19
N ALA A 92 13.88 0.42 17.67
CA ALA A 92 14.54 -0.58 16.84
C ALA A 92 13.92 -1.95 17.12
N PHE A 93 14.01 -2.84 16.17
CA PHE A 93 13.78 -4.26 16.42
C PHE A 93 14.77 -5.11 15.64
N LEU A 94 15.01 -6.31 16.15
CA LEU A 94 15.74 -7.36 15.44
C LEU A 94 15.22 -8.71 15.86
N ASP A 95 15.37 -9.70 14.96
CA ASP A 95 14.95 -11.08 15.23
C ASP A 95 15.85 -11.74 16.29
N GLY A 96 15.24 -12.53 17.18
CA GLY A 96 15.94 -13.25 18.24
C GLY A 96 16.71 -14.50 17.78
N ASP A 97 16.74 -14.80 16.46
CA ASP A 97 17.26 -16.03 15.85
C ASP A 97 18.71 -15.93 15.34
N ALA A 98 19.39 -14.85 15.65
CA ALA A 98 20.78 -14.55 15.25
C ALA A 98 21.00 -14.35 13.73
N THR A 99 19.97 -14.33 12.90
CA THR A 99 20.12 -14.11 11.44
C THR A 99 20.57 -12.70 11.11
N ASN A 100 20.17 -11.72 11.92
CA ASN A 100 20.58 -10.32 11.79
C ASN A 100 21.61 -9.95 12.86
N PRO A 101 22.79 -9.44 12.50
CA PRO A 101 23.82 -9.09 13.49
C PRO A 101 23.44 -7.85 14.30
N PRO A 102 23.38 -7.93 15.63
CA PRO A 102 23.16 -6.76 16.49
C PRO A 102 24.18 -5.65 16.27
N GLU A 103 25.38 -5.98 15.84
CA GLU A 103 26.48 -5.05 15.53
C GLU A 103 26.16 -4.11 14.36
N ALA A 104 25.11 -4.38 13.59
CA ALA A 104 24.65 -3.46 12.56
C ALA A 104 23.84 -2.29 13.15
N LEU A 105 23.26 -2.43 14.35
CA LEU A 105 22.42 -1.39 14.97
C LEU A 105 23.10 -0.02 15.06
N PRO A 106 24.38 0.12 15.47
CA PRO A 106 25.06 1.43 15.51
C PRO A 106 25.06 2.13 14.14
N ALA A 107 25.30 1.41 13.06
CA ALA A 107 25.30 1.97 11.70
C ALA A 107 23.89 2.36 11.24
N LEU A 108 22.85 1.57 11.60
CA LEU A 108 21.48 1.89 11.28
C LEU A 108 21.00 3.15 12.01
N VAL A 109 21.32 3.26 13.30
CA VAL A 109 21.00 4.44 14.13
C VAL A 109 21.72 5.68 13.60
N GLN A 110 22.99 5.57 13.26
CA GLN A 110 23.75 6.64 12.64
C GLN A 110 23.10 7.11 11.33
N ALA A 111 22.72 6.18 10.46
CA ALA A 111 22.03 6.49 9.20
C ALA A 111 20.68 7.17 9.43
N LEU A 112 19.91 6.76 10.48
CA LEU A 112 18.65 7.39 10.85
C LEU A 112 18.82 8.87 11.18
N ILE A 113 19.82 9.18 11.99
CA ILE A 113 20.11 10.54 12.47
C ILE A 113 20.68 11.40 11.33
N GLU A 114 21.82 10.98 10.73
CA GLU A 114 22.54 11.76 9.73
C GLU A 114 21.72 12.02 8.46
N ARG A 115 20.98 10.99 8.02
CA ARG A 115 20.15 11.11 6.83
C ARG A 115 18.75 11.63 7.12
N GLN A 116 18.44 11.99 8.38
CA GLN A 116 17.11 12.41 8.81
C GLN A 116 16.00 11.47 8.32
N ALA A 117 16.28 10.15 8.37
CA ALA A 117 15.34 9.15 7.91
C ALA A 117 14.21 8.93 8.95
N ASP A 118 13.03 8.52 8.46
CA ASP A 118 11.93 8.07 9.33
C ASP A 118 12.10 6.60 9.69
N VAL A 119 12.62 5.80 8.72
CA VAL A 119 12.89 4.37 8.88
C VAL A 119 14.22 4.02 8.22
N VAL A 120 15.03 3.23 8.90
CA VAL A 120 16.23 2.59 8.33
C VAL A 120 16.07 1.08 8.38
N VAL A 121 16.26 0.45 7.25
CA VAL A 121 16.18 -1.01 7.06
C VAL A 121 17.59 -1.56 6.89
N GLY A 122 17.96 -2.55 7.68
CA GLY A 122 19.18 -3.31 7.44
C GLY A 122 18.95 -4.28 6.28
N ALA A 123 19.26 -3.84 5.05
CA ALA A 123 19.04 -4.64 3.86
C ALA A 123 20.07 -5.77 3.77
N ARG A 124 19.58 -7.00 3.70
CA ARG A 124 20.44 -8.20 3.66
C ARG A 124 21.23 -8.24 2.36
N VAL A 125 22.53 -8.22 2.47
CA VAL A 125 23.41 -8.45 1.32
C VAL A 125 23.44 -9.95 1.05
N SER A 126 23.09 -10.34 -0.17
CA SER A 126 23.25 -11.73 -0.61
C SER A 126 24.73 -12.03 -0.76
N ASP A 127 25.32 -12.55 0.28
CA ASP A 127 26.65 -13.17 0.19
C ASP A 127 26.45 -14.60 -0.36
N PRO A 128 27.17 -15.01 -1.40
CA PRO A 128 27.12 -16.39 -1.90
C PRO A 128 27.39 -17.42 -0.81
N ASP A 129 28.22 -17.06 0.20
CA ASP A 129 28.55 -17.92 1.35
C ASP A 129 27.64 -17.66 2.57
N GLY A 130 26.70 -16.71 2.50
CA GLY A 130 25.91 -16.19 3.63
C GLY A 130 24.76 -17.06 4.12
N GLY A 131 24.62 -18.30 3.63
CA GLY A 131 23.69 -19.31 4.22
C GLY A 131 22.18 -19.06 4.00
N MET A 132 21.78 -18.07 3.19
CA MET A 132 20.35 -17.86 2.87
C MET A 132 19.88 -18.89 1.85
N PRO A 133 18.83 -19.70 2.14
CA PRO A 133 18.27 -20.64 1.17
C PRO A 133 17.81 -19.94 -0.12
N ALA A 134 18.11 -20.54 -1.27
CA ALA A 134 17.78 -19.96 -2.60
C ALA A 134 16.29 -19.60 -2.76
N ILE A 135 15.39 -20.40 -2.20
CA ILE A 135 13.94 -20.13 -2.23
C ILE A 135 13.57 -18.85 -1.47
N ARG A 136 14.25 -18.52 -0.36
CA ARG A 136 14.04 -17.27 0.38
C ARG A 136 14.63 -16.07 -0.36
N MET A 137 15.78 -16.26 -0.97
CA MET A 137 16.41 -15.24 -1.79
C MET A 137 15.53 -14.89 -3.00
N PHE A 138 14.99 -15.89 -3.70
CA PHE A 138 14.04 -15.69 -4.79
C PHE A 138 12.74 -15.02 -4.31
N GLY A 139 12.19 -15.47 -3.19
CA GLY A 139 10.98 -14.87 -2.60
C GLY A 139 11.18 -13.40 -2.23
N ASN A 140 12.30 -13.07 -1.56
CA ASN A 140 12.62 -11.68 -1.21
C ASN A 140 12.82 -10.81 -2.47
N TRP A 141 13.54 -11.32 -3.48
CA TRP A 141 13.70 -10.63 -4.76
C TRP A 141 12.35 -10.36 -5.44
N LEU A 142 11.47 -11.37 -5.50
CA LEU A 142 10.14 -11.24 -6.11
C LEU A 142 9.29 -10.19 -5.39
N PHE A 143 9.22 -10.27 -4.06
CA PHE A 143 8.46 -9.31 -3.25
C PHE A 143 9.04 -7.91 -3.28
N ALA A 144 10.36 -7.76 -3.22
CA ALA A 144 11.03 -6.47 -3.36
C ALA A 144 10.79 -5.86 -4.75
N ARG A 145 10.80 -6.67 -5.81
CA ARG A 145 10.48 -6.23 -7.17
C ARG A 145 9.02 -5.79 -7.32
N LEU A 146 8.10 -6.59 -6.76
CA LEU A 146 6.67 -6.25 -6.74
C LEU A 146 6.43 -4.95 -5.97
N LEU A 147 7.01 -4.82 -4.78
CA LEU A 147 6.90 -3.62 -3.97
C LEU A 147 7.50 -2.41 -4.69
N SER A 148 8.69 -2.56 -5.30
CA SER A 148 9.31 -1.49 -6.08
C SER A 148 8.42 -1.01 -7.23
N TRP A 149 7.72 -1.93 -7.89
CA TRP A 149 6.75 -1.59 -8.94
C TRP A 149 5.54 -0.87 -8.36
N VAL A 150 5.03 -1.32 -7.20
CA VAL A 150 3.87 -0.71 -6.53
C VAL A 150 4.14 0.74 -6.12
N ILE A 151 5.27 0.99 -5.46
CA ILE A 151 5.60 2.30 -4.87
C ILE A 151 6.39 3.22 -5.80
N GLU A 152 6.82 2.73 -6.97
CA GLU A 152 7.67 3.45 -7.94
C GLU A 152 9.01 3.93 -7.35
N ALA A 153 9.54 3.18 -6.39
CA ALA A 153 10.84 3.41 -5.77
C ALA A 153 11.64 2.10 -5.69
N ARG A 154 12.96 2.21 -5.60
CA ARG A 154 13.82 1.03 -5.51
C ARG A 154 13.79 0.46 -4.09
N VAL A 155 13.41 -0.80 -3.95
CA VAL A 155 13.47 -1.59 -2.73
C VAL A 155 14.36 -2.79 -2.98
N THR A 156 15.32 -3.05 -2.12
CA THR A 156 16.23 -4.20 -2.25
C THR A 156 15.86 -5.32 -1.29
N ASP A 157 15.34 -4.97 -0.09
CA ASP A 157 14.89 -5.95 0.91
C ASP A 157 13.64 -5.46 1.65
N CYS A 158 12.50 -6.06 1.35
CA CYS A 158 11.23 -5.74 2.02
C CYS A 158 10.95 -6.59 3.26
N ALA A 159 11.72 -7.66 3.50
CA ALA A 159 11.48 -8.66 4.54
C ALA A 159 12.64 -8.77 5.57
N SER A 160 13.47 -7.73 5.69
CA SER A 160 14.52 -7.69 6.71
C SER A 160 13.94 -7.57 8.12
N GLY A 161 14.41 -8.42 9.02
CA GLY A 161 14.05 -8.45 10.44
C GLY A 161 14.89 -7.54 11.34
N ILE A 162 15.64 -6.57 10.78
CA ILE A 162 16.33 -5.55 11.57
C ILE A 162 16.02 -4.15 11.03
N ARG A 163 15.47 -3.29 11.87
CA ARG A 163 15.10 -1.92 11.50
C ARG A 163 15.21 -0.96 12.68
N VAL A 164 15.39 0.31 12.34
CA VAL A 164 15.36 1.42 13.29
C VAL A 164 14.43 2.49 12.72
N PHE A 165 13.57 3.08 13.57
CA PHE A 165 12.61 4.09 13.12
C PHE A 165 12.31 5.12 14.22
N ARG A 166 11.76 6.26 13.82
CA ARG A 166 11.34 7.31 14.75
C ARG A 166 10.01 6.96 15.41
N ARG A 167 9.85 7.29 16.68
CA ARG A 167 8.59 7.10 17.41
C ARG A 167 7.41 7.83 16.75
N THR A 168 7.65 8.87 15.97
CA THR A 168 6.61 9.64 15.27
C THR A 168 5.74 8.82 14.31
N ILE A 169 6.23 7.64 13.89
CA ILE A 169 5.47 6.73 13.03
C ILE A 169 4.85 5.55 13.79
N LEU A 170 4.89 5.57 15.14
CA LEU A 170 4.46 4.44 15.95
C LEU A 170 2.97 4.10 15.75
N ASP A 171 2.11 5.09 15.64
CA ASP A 171 0.68 4.87 15.41
C ASP A 171 0.44 4.05 14.14
N ASP A 172 1.15 4.37 13.06
CA ASP A 172 1.09 3.64 11.79
C ASP A 172 1.59 2.19 11.92
N VAL A 173 2.60 1.98 12.77
CA VAL A 173 3.21 0.67 13.03
C VAL A 173 2.28 -0.22 13.88
N LEU A 174 1.55 0.37 14.81
CA LEU A 174 0.61 -0.37 15.68
C LEU A 174 -0.63 -0.88 14.92
N GLU A 175 -0.99 -0.28 13.79
CA GLU A 175 -2.09 -0.73 12.93
C GLU A 175 -1.73 -1.91 12.01
N LEU A 176 -0.44 -2.32 11.96
CA LEU A 176 0.03 -3.39 11.08
C LEU A 176 -0.43 -4.78 11.53
N PRO A 177 -0.41 -5.80 10.64
CA PRO A 177 -0.84 -7.16 10.96
C PRO A 177 -0.04 -7.82 12.09
N ASP A 178 -0.64 -8.80 12.77
CA ASP A 178 -0.03 -9.51 13.89
C ASP A 178 0.94 -10.63 13.48
N GLY A 179 0.89 -11.11 12.24
CA GLY A 179 1.70 -12.20 11.72
C GLY A 179 3.07 -11.79 11.17
N PHE A 180 3.75 -12.72 10.49
CA PHE A 180 5.04 -12.46 9.81
C PHE A 180 4.96 -11.43 8.70
N ASN A 181 3.78 -11.21 8.13
CA ASN A 181 3.53 -10.17 7.14
C ASN A 181 3.66 -8.74 7.68
N PHE A 182 3.81 -8.56 9.01
CA PHE A 182 4.12 -7.27 9.64
C PHE A 182 5.29 -6.55 8.97
N ILE A 183 6.40 -7.26 8.71
CA ILE A 183 7.63 -6.67 8.16
C ILE A 183 7.38 -6.09 6.76
N VAL A 184 6.72 -6.88 5.91
CA VAL A 184 6.40 -6.47 4.52
C VAL A 184 5.36 -5.36 4.51
N ALA A 185 4.35 -5.44 5.39
CA ALA A 185 3.35 -4.39 5.55
C ALA A 185 3.99 -3.08 6.02
N MET A 186 4.92 -3.12 6.98
CA MET A 186 5.67 -1.94 7.43
C MET A 186 6.43 -1.29 6.28
N SER A 187 7.18 -2.07 5.45
CA SER A 187 7.87 -1.55 4.27
C SER A 187 6.89 -0.88 3.31
N THR A 188 5.75 -1.53 3.06
CA THR A 188 4.75 -1.05 2.10
C THR A 188 4.08 0.24 2.59
N VAL A 189 3.62 0.27 3.85
CA VAL A 189 2.91 1.43 4.43
C VAL A 189 3.84 2.63 4.55
N THR A 190 5.04 2.47 5.09
CA THR A 190 5.98 3.58 5.29
C THR A 190 6.37 4.24 3.97
N MET A 191 6.64 3.44 2.93
CA MET A 191 6.99 3.96 1.62
C MET A 191 5.79 4.58 0.89
N GLN A 192 4.59 4.01 1.04
CA GLN A 192 3.37 4.58 0.46
C GLN A 192 2.98 5.92 1.10
N LYS A 193 3.24 6.09 2.39
CA LYS A 193 3.05 7.37 3.10
C LYS A 193 4.11 8.43 2.72
N GLY A 194 5.08 8.07 1.87
CA GLY A 194 6.15 8.97 1.44
C GLY A 194 7.17 9.27 2.53
N LEU A 195 7.23 8.41 3.57
CA LEU A 195 8.25 8.52 4.62
C LEU A 195 9.65 8.27 4.03
N ARG A 196 10.64 8.92 4.62
CA ARG A 196 12.03 8.75 4.19
C ARG A 196 12.59 7.42 4.70
N VAL A 197 12.54 6.41 3.85
CA VAL A 197 13.10 5.08 4.11
C VAL A 197 14.49 4.98 3.51
N VAL A 198 15.46 4.51 4.31
CA VAL A 198 16.86 4.32 3.91
C VAL A 198 17.23 2.86 4.11
N GLU A 199 17.88 2.25 3.13
CA GLU A 199 18.43 0.91 3.24
C GLU A 199 19.95 0.99 3.52
N VAL A 200 20.39 0.22 4.51
CA VAL A 200 21.82 0.07 4.87
C VAL A 200 22.18 -1.41 4.68
N PRO A 201 23.18 -1.72 3.85
CA PRO A 201 23.61 -3.09 3.65
C PRO A 201 24.05 -3.74 4.97
N THR A 202 23.48 -4.91 5.28
CA THR A 202 23.81 -5.70 6.47
C THR A 202 24.12 -7.13 6.09
N PRO A 203 25.12 -7.78 6.70
CA PRO A 203 25.36 -9.18 6.49
C PRO A 203 24.21 -10.03 7.02
N TYR A 204 23.99 -11.19 6.41
CA TYR A 204 23.02 -12.18 6.85
C TYR A 204 23.73 -13.46 7.30
N PHE A 205 23.35 -13.98 8.45
CA PHE A 205 23.93 -15.21 9.00
C PHE A 205 22.95 -16.37 8.98
N SER A 206 23.48 -17.59 9.01
CA SER A 206 22.66 -18.78 9.15
C SER A 206 21.93 -18.77 10.50
N ARG A 207 20.66 -19.12 10.48
CA ARG A 207 19.80 -19.19 11.67
C ARG A 207 20.27 -20.23 12.66
N VAL A 208 20.23 -19.90 13.95
CA VAL A 208 20.31 -20.86 15.04
C VAL A 208 18.90 -21.37 15.33
N GLY A 209 18.68 -22.69 15.22
CA GLY A 209 17.37 -23.32 15.44
C GLY A 209 16.52 -23.52 14.16
N GLN A 210 15.29 -23.98 14.36
CA GLN A 210 14.36 -24.30 13.24
C GLN A 210 13.58 -23.08 12.76
N SER A 211 13.41 -22.99 11.43
CA SER A 211 12.57 -21.93 10.85
C SER A 211 11.10 -22.17 11.14
N LYS A 212 10.42 -21.13 11.65
CA LYS A 212 8.98 -21.12 11.88
C LYS A 212 8.19 -20.58 10.67
N LEU A 213 8.89 -20.07 9.65
CA LEU A 213 8.28 -19.54 8.43
C LEU A 213 7.73 -20.68 7.57
N ARG A 214 6.43 -20.64 7.30
CA ARG A 214 5.73 -21.54 6.37
C ARG A 214 5.75 -20.89 4.98
N VAL A 215 6.70 -21.36 4.12
CA VAL A 215 7.05 -20.69 2.85
C VAL A 215 5.83 -20.31 2.00
N ILE A 216 4.88 -21.24 1.81
CA ILE A 216 3.69 -20.97 0.97
C ILE A 216 2.69 -20.07 1.71
N ALA A 217 2.30 -20.43 2.94
CA ALA A 217 1.27 -19.70 3.69
C ALA A 217 1.71 -18.25 4.00
N ASP A 218 2.95 -18.09 4.50
CA ASP A 218 3.48 -16.76 4.80
C ASP A 218 3.80 -15.98 3.52
N GLY A 219 4.21 -16.65 2.44
CA GLY A 219 4.39 -16.05 1.12
C GLY A 219 3.07 -15.47 0.56
N LEU A 220 1.97 -16.20 0.69
CA LEU A 220 0.64 -15.70 0.31
C LEU A 220 0.19 -14.55 1.21
N ALA A 221 0.48 -14.60 2.51
CA ALA A 221 0.21 -13.50 3.43
C ALA A 221 1.02 -12.25 3.08
N PHE A 222 2.29 -12.39 2.68
CA PHE A 222 3.12 -11.29 2.19
C PHE A 222 2.55 -10.66 0.92
N LEU A 223 2.20 -11.50 -0.06
CA LEU A 223 1.56 -11.05 -1.30
C LEU A 223 0.25 -10.31 -1.01
N SER A 224 -0.61 -10.88 -0.17
CA SER A 224 -1.87 -10.26 0.25
C SER A 224 -1.63 -8.91 0.92
N SER A 225 -0.62 -8.77 1.78
CA SER A 225 -0.27 -7.50 2.41
C SER A 225 0.19 -6.45 1.40
N ILE A 226 1.10 -6.81 0.47
CA ILE A 226 1.56 -5.90 -0.58
C ILE A 226 0.39 -5.45 -1.45
N VAL A 227 -0.41 -6.39 -1.94
CA VAL A 227 -1.55 -6.10 -2.82
C VAL A 227 -2.63 -5.31 -2.08
N GLY A 228 -2.95 -5.69 -0.85
CA GLY A 228 -3.95 -5.01 -0.02
C GLY A 228 -3.59 -3.54 0.22
N VAL A 229 -2.35 -3.28 0.67
CA VAL A 229 -1.86 -1.91 0.86
C VAL A 229 -1.78 -1.18 -0.48
N ALA A 230 -1.30 -1.83 -1.52
CA ALA A 230 -1.18 -1.23 -2.84
C ALA A 230 -2.53 -0.80 -3.43
N ILE A 231 -3.57 -1.63 -3.30
CA ILE A 231 -4.94 -1.29 -3.70
C ILE A 231 -5.48 -0.15 -2.83
N SER A 232 -5.18 -0.15 -1.52
CA SER A 232 -5.61 0.91 -0.60
C SER A 232 -4.97 2.27 -0.90
N TYR A 233 -3.72 2.31 -1.39
CA TYR A 233 -2.99 3.56 -1.65
C TYR A 233 -2.94 3.98 -3.12
N ASN A 234 -3.11 3.05 -4.08
CA ASN A 234 -3.11 3.35 -5.51
C ASN A 234 -3.99 2.37 -6.29
N PRO A 235 -5.32 2.36 -6.03
CA PRO A 235 -6.24 1.42 -6.67
C PRO A 235 -6.20 1.49 -8.20
N LEU A 236 -6.06 2.68 -8.78
CA LEU A 236 -6.03 2.86 -10.23
C LEU A 236 -4.87 2.10 -10.91
N LYS A 237 -3.71 2.01 -10.25
CA LYS A 237 -2.55 1.30 -10.78
C LYS A 237 -2.81 -0.21 -10.93
N PHE A 238 -3.62 -0.78 -10.01
CA PHE A 238 -3.94 -2.21 -10.01
C PHE A 238 -5.11 -2.55 -10.91
N ILE A 239 -6.22 -1.83 -10.76
CA ILE A 239 -7.44 -2.15 -11.50
C ILE A 239 -7.52 -1.43 -12.84
N GLY A 240 -6.80 -0.31 -13.02
CA GLY A 240 -6.80 0.47 -14.25
C GLY A 240 -6.41 -0.35 -15.49
N PRO A 241 -5.34 -1.17 -15.45
CA PRO A 241 -4.96 -2.04 -16.58
C PRO A 241 -6.09 -2.99 -17.00
N LEU A 242 -6.85 -3.55 -16.06
CA LEU A 242 -8.01 -4.39 -16.36
C LEU A 242 -9.10 -3.59 -17.08
N GLY A 243 -9.38 -2.37 -16.62
CA GLY A 243 -10.34 -1.48 -17.28
C GLY A 243 -9.90 -1.12 -18.71
N ILE A 244 -8.60 -0.82 -18.91
CA ILE A 244 -8.03 -0.56 -20.24
C ILE A 244 -8.12 -1.80 -21.12
N ALA A 245 -7.84 -2.99 -20.60
CA ALA A 245 -7.95 -4.24 -21.34
C ALA A 245 -9.40 -4.51 -21.81
N CYS A 246 -10.39 -4.26 -20.93
CA CYS A 246 -11.80 -4.36 -21.30
C CYS A 246 -12.18 -3.39 -22.43
N LEU A 247 -11.72 -2.12 -22.36
CA LEU A 247 -11.98 -1.12 -23.40
C LEU A 247 -11.27 -1.47 -24.71
N ALA A 248 -10.04 -1.96 -24.64
CA ALA A 248 -9.29 -2.39 -25.81
C ALA A 248 -9.96 -3.60 -26.50
N ALA A 249 -10.43 -4.57 -25.71
CA ALA A 249 -11.18 -5.72 -26.21
C ALA A 249 -12.52 -5.29 -26.84
N ALA A 250 -13.25 -4.37 -26.21
CA ALA A 250 -14.47 -3.80 -26.76
C ALA A 250 -14.21 -3.11 -28.11
N LEU A 251 -13.14 -2.30 -28.19
CA LEU A 251 -12.75 -1.61 -29.42
C LEU A 251 -12.36 -2.61 -30.50
N TYR A 252 -11.55 -3.61 -30.17
CA TYR A 252 -11.16 -4.65 -31.13
C TYR A 252 -12.37 -5.41 -31.70
N LEU A 253 -13.27 -5.86 -30.81
CA LEU A 253 -14.48 -6.57 -31.23
C LEU A 253 -15.45 -5.69 -32.04
N SER A 254 -15.41 -4.37 -31.86
CA SER A 254 -16.28 -3.45 -32.60
C SER A 254 -15.81 -3.14 -34.02
N MET A 255 -14.56 -3.47 -34.38
CA MET A 255 -14.00 -3.09 -35.68
C MET A 255 -14.78 -3.67 -36.86
N ASP A 256 -15.05 -4.96 -36.85
CA ASP A 256 -15.75 -5.61 -37.97
C ASP A 256 -17.21 -5.16 -38.11
N PRO A 257 -18.04 -5.15 -37.04
CA PRO A 257 -19.43 -4.63 -37.11
C PRO A 257 -19.49 -3.19 -37.61
N VAL A 258 -18.56 -2.34 -37.16
CA VAL A 258 -18.51 -0.95 -37.63
C VAL A 258 -18.13 -0.85 -39.08
N LEU A 259 -17.11 -1.57 -39.54
CA LEU A 259 -16.69 -1.60 -40.95
C LEU A 259 -17.82 -2.16 -41.84
N TYR A 260 -18.47 -3.24 -41.42
CA TYR A 260 -19.59 -3.84 -42.15
C TYR A 260 -20.76 -2.83 -42.26
N TYR A 261 -21.13 -2.17 -41.15
CA TYR A 261 -22.17 -1.14 -41.14
C TYR A 261 -21.85 0.03 -42.09
N LEU A 262 -20.58 0.49 -42.10
CA LEU A 262 -20.17 1.59 -43.00
C LEU A 262 -20.32 1.23 -44.49
N GLN A 263 -20.08 -0.05 -44.84
CA GLN A 263 -20.18 -0.55 -46.19
C GLN A 263 -21.63 -0.88 -46.62
N HIS A 264 -22.39 -1.53 -45.74
CA HIS A 264 -23.70 -2.10 -46.09
C HIS A 264 -24.90 -1.36 -45.51
N ARG A 265 -24.68 -0.42 -44.58
CA ARG A 265 -25.69 0.36 -43.87
C ARG A 265 -26.76 -0.48 -43.13
N ARG A 266 -26.41 -1.69 -42.79
CA ARG A 266 -27.27 -2.63 -42.03
C ARG A 266 -26.43 -3.40 -41.02
N VAL A 267 -27.07 -3.89 -39.95
CA VAL A 267 -26.49 -4.80 -38.95
C VAL A 267 -27.14 -6.17 -39.14
N GLU A 268 -26.33 -7.21 -39.10
CA GLU A 268 -26.83 -8.59 -39.22
C GLU A 268 -27.31 -9.11 -37.85
N ASP A 269 -28.30 -10.02 -37.87
CA ASP A 269 -28.89 -10.54 -36.64
C ASP A 269 -27.98 -11.45 -35.86
N ASP A 270 -27.01 -12.10 -36.52
CA ASP A 270 -25.99 -12.94 -35.88
C ASP A 270 -24.95 -12.12 -35.07
N GLU A 271 -24.85 -10.82 -35.29
CA GLU A 271 -23.95 -9.91 -34.53
C GLU A 271 -24.51 -9.55 -33.15
N LEU A 272 -25.72 -9.96 -32.78
CA LEU A 272 -26.39 -9.60 -31.52
C LEU A 272 -25.51 -9.90 -30.29
N TYR A 273 -25.01 -11.13 -30.17
CA TYR A 273 -24.21 -11.52 -29.00
C TYR A 273 -22.87 -10.76 -28.97
N ARG A 274 -22.30 -10.48 -30.12
CA ARG A 274 -21.07 -9.70 -30.23
C ARG A 274 -21.26 -8.26 -29.77
N LEU A 275 -22.34 -7.60 -30.18
CA LEU A 275 -22.68 -6.24 -29.75
C LEU A 275 -23.03 -6.16 -28.26
N ILE A 276 -23.70 -7.18 -27.70
CA ILE A 276 -23.91 -7.30 -26.26
C ILE A 276 -22.55 -7.39 -25.53
N THR A 277 -21.66 -8.25 -26.00
CA THR A 277 -20.32 -8.43 -25.43
C THR A 277 -19.51 -7.13 -25.46
N ILE A 278 -19.52 -6.42 -26.60
CA ILE A 278 -18.88 -5.10 -26.75
C ILE A 278 -19.44 -4.11 -25.72
N SER A 279 -20.77 -4.05 -25.58
CA SER A 279 -21.43 -3.14 -24.64
C SER A 279 -21.05 -3.44 -23.20
N VAL A 280 -21.05 -4.72 -22.79
CA VAL A 280 -20.65 -5.17 -21.46
C VAL A 280 -19.20 -4.82 -21.17
N LEU A 281 -18.28 -5.11 -22.09
CA LEU A 281 -16.86 -4.80 -21.94
C LEU A 281 -16.61 -3.29 -21.86
N ALA A 282 -17.27 -2.51 -22.72
CA ALA A 282 -17.13 -1.04 -22.71
C ALA A 282 -17.61 -0.42 -21.41
N VAL A 283 -18.79 -0.78 -20.96
CA VAL A 283 -19.37 -0.27 -19.70
C VAL A 283 -18.54 -0.72 -18.51
N SER A 284 -18.16 -2.01 -18.44
CA SER A 284 -17.34 -2.55 -17.34
C SER A 284 -15.96 -1.91 -17.31
N GLY A 285 -15.28 -1.75 -18.45
CA GLY A 285 -14.00 -1.11 -18.54
C GLY A 285 -14.02 0.34 -18.07
N LEU A 286 -15.03 1.11 -18.50
CA LEU A 286 -15.24 2.47 -18.05
C LEU A 286 -15.52 2.54 -16.54
N GLN A 287 -16.33 1.61 -16.01
CA GLN A 287 -16.63 1.55 -14.59
C GLN A 287 -15.42 1.26 -13.72
N ILE A 288 -14.59 0.30 -14.13
CA ILE A 288 -13.35 -0.03 -13.43
C ILE A 288 -12.40 1.18 -13.37
N ILE A 289 -12.22 1.88 -14.50
CA ILE A 289 -11.39 3.09 -14.55
C ILE A 289 -11.96 4.19 -13.65
N ASN A 290 -13.27 4.46 -13.74
CA ASN A 290 -13.94 5.47 -12.92
C ASN A 290 -13.82 5.17 -11.43
N PHE A 291 -13.98 3.91 -11.01
CA PHE A 291 -13.78 3.49 -9.63
C PHE A 291 -12.34 3.76 -9.17
N GLY A 292 -11.33 3.42 -9.99
CA GLY A 292 -9.95 3.70 -9.70
C GLY A 292 -9.63 5.19 -9.56
N LEU A 293 -10.15 6.02 -10.46
CA LEU A 293 -9.98 7.47 -10.40
C LEU A 293 -10.64 8.09 -9.16
N PHE A 294 -11.86 7.64 -8.84
CA PHE A 294 -12.58 8.12 -7.67
C PHE A 294 -11.88 7.72 -6.37
N SER A 295 -11.43 6.47 -6.26
CA SER A 295 -10.71 5.97 -5.10
C SER A 295 -9.39 6.72 -4.89
N ASN A 296 -8.62 6.99 -5.97
CA ASN A 296 -7.41 7.81 -5.89
C ASN A 296 -7.72 9.25 -5.44
N ALA A 297 -8.83 9.83 -5.90
CA ALA A 297 -9.22 11.18 -5.50
C ALA A 297 -9.63 11.27 -4.02
N LEU A 298 -10.35 10.27 -3.51
CA LEU A 298 -10.69 10.16 -2.08
C LEU A 298 -9.43 10.01 -1.22
N LEU A 299 -8.53 9.14 -1.63
CA LEU A 299 -7.29 8.90 -0.91
C LEU A 299 -6.41 10.16 -0.84
N ALA A 300 -6.23 10.85 -1.95
CA ALA A 300 -5.51 12.11 -1.98
C ALA A 300 -6.13 13.15 -1.03
N GLN A 301 -7.45 13.14 -0.88
CA GLN A 301 -8.15 13.99 0.08
C GLN A 301 -7.83 13.61 1.53
N SER A 302 -7.78 12.30 1.87
CA SER A 302 -7.48 11.84 3.23
C SER A 302 -6.03 12.14 3.64
N LEU A 303 -5.10 12.04 2.71
CA LEU A 303 -3.67 12.27 2.95
C LEU A 303 -3.24 13.75 2.81
N GLY A 304 -4.15 14.66 2.46
CA GLY A 304 -3.84 16.09 2.27
C GLY A 304 -2.98 16.39 1.04
N GLU A 305 -2.76 15.40 0.15
CA GLU A 305 -1.90 15.49 -1.02
C GLU A 305 -2.67 15.78 -2.31
N ALA A 306 -1.92 16.22 -3.34
CA ALA A 306 -2.50 16.35 -4.68
C ALA A 306 -2.63 14.95 -5.32
N PRO A 307 -3.77 14.58 -5.92
CA PRO A 307 -4.01 13.27 -6.54
C PRO A 307 -2.97 12.88 -7.61
N ASP A 308 -2.20 13.84 -8.05
CA ASP A 308 -1.53 13.94 -9.33
C ASP A 308 -0.11 13.36 -9.38
N ARG A 309 0.54 13.16 -8.24
CA ARG A 309 1.99 12.94 -8.24
C ARG A 309 2.43 11.47 -8.20
N ARG A 310 1.54 10.55 -7.85
CA ARG A 310 1.94 9.18 -7.45
C ARG A 310 1.79 8.09 -8.51
N SER A 311 1.16 8.32 -9.67
CA SER A 311 0.98 7.29 -10.69
C SER A 311 1.06 7.85 -12.11
N VAL A 312 1.79 7.14 -12.99
CA VAL A 312 1.85 7.46 -14.43
C VAL A 312 0.45 7.43 -15.06
N LEU A 313 -0.36 6.42 -14.71
CA LEU A 313 -1.77 6.32 -15.15
C LEU A 313 -2.61 7.46 -14.59
N GLY A 314 -2.47 7.81 -13.31
CA GLY A 314 -3.15 8.96 -12.71
C GLY A 314 -2.82 10.26 -13.43
N ARG A 315 -1.54 10.50 -13.76
CA ARG A 315 -1.10 11.67 -14.54
C ARG A 315 -1.67 11.71 -15.95
N LEU A 316 -1.79 10.55 -16.61
CA LEU A 316 -2.37 10.44 -17.93
C LEU A 316 -3.88 10.76 -17.90
N PHE A 317 -4.62 10.15 -16.97
CA PHE A 317 -6.06 10.36 -16.84
C PHE A 317 -6.43 11.74 -16.30
N LEU A 318 -5.59 12.39 -15.50
CA LEU A 318 -5.83 13.76 -15.03
C LEU A 318 -5.56 14.82 -16.11
N ARG A 319 -4.78 14.49 -17.14
CA ARG A 319 -4.68 15.34 -18.36
C ARG A 319 -5.97 15.32 -19.18
N VAL A 320 -6.74 14.25 -19.10
CA VAL A 320 -8.08 14.18 -19.71
C VAL A 320 -9.03 14.96 -18.79
N PRO A 321 -9.75 15.98 -19.27
CA PRO A 321 -10.65 16.78 -18.44
C PRO A 321 -11.93 16.00 -18.09
N VAL A 322 -11.78 14.88 -17.34
CA VAL A 322 -12.87 13.95 -16.98
C VAL A 322 -14.06 14.69 -16.36
N MET A 323 -13.80 15.72 -15.52
CA MET A 323 -14.87 16.56 -14.96
C MET A 323 -15.60 17.38 -16.02
N LYS A 324 -14.91 17.86 -17.05
CA LYS A 324 -15.55 18.60 -18.15
C LYS A 324 -16.29 17.65 -19.08
N MET A 325 -15.66 16.51 -19.39
CA MET A 325 -16.30 15.45 -20.20
C MET A 325 -17.55 14.92 -19.52
N GLY A 326 -17.51 14.62 -18.21
CA GLY A 326 -18.68 14.15 -17.47
C GLY A 326 -19.86 15.11 -17.51
N ARG A 327 -19.58 16.42 -17.43
CA ARG A 327 -20.66 17.46 -17.44
C ARG A 327 -21.25 17.76 -18.81
N VAL A 328 -20.50 17.56 -19.87
CA VAL A 328 -20.93 17.88 -21.25
C VAL A 328 -21.29 16.60 -22.01
N LEU A 329 -20.37 15.64 -22.06
CA LEU A 329 -20.52 14.43 -22.83
C LEU A 329 -21.55 13.46 -22.19
N GLY A 330 -21.59 13.39 -20.85
CA GLY A 330 -22.54 12.56 -20.13
C GLY A 330 -24.01 12.89 -20.48
N PRO A 331 -24.47 14.14 -20.24
CA PRO A 331 -25.83 14.54 -20.65
C PRO A 331 -26.07 14.45 -22.16
N ALA A 332 -25.08 14.77 -22.99
CA ALA A 332 -25.20 14.65 -24.45
C ALA A 332 -25.45 13.20 -24.90
N LEU A 333 -24.71 12.23 -24.33
CA LEU A 333 -24.96 10.82 -24.58
C LEU A 333 -26.31 10.34 -24.07
N CYS A 334 -26.75 10.78 -22.89
CA CYS A 334 -28.07 10.43 -22.37
C CYS A 334 -29.19 10.98 -23.27
N LEU A 335 -29.07 12.23 -23.74
CA LEU A 335 -30.03 12.84 -24.66
C LEU A 335 -30.00 12.15 -26.03
N GLY A 336 -28.82 11.84 -26.57
CA GLY A 336 -28.67 11.08 -27.80
C GLY A 336 -29.29 9.68 -27.72
N ALA A 337 -29.09 9.00 -26.59
CA ALA A 337 -29.71 7.71 -26.30
C ALA A 337 -31.25 7.80 -26.24
N ALA A 338 -31.77 8.82 -25.58
CA ALA A 338 -33.21 9.07 -25.52
C ALA A 338 -33.80 9.35 -26.92
N ALA A 339 -33.13 10.16 -27.72
CA ALA A 339 -33.53 10.44 -29.10
C ALA A 339 -33.47 9.19 -29.97
N LEU A 340 -32.44 8.34 -29.85
CA LEU A 340 -32.30 7.11 -30.60
C LEU A 340 -33.38 6.10 -30.24
N ASN A 341 -33.74 5.98 -28.97
CA ASN A 341 -34.73 5.03 -28.48
C ASN A 341 -36.15 5.57 -28.41
N TYR A 342 -36.38 6.84 -28.74
CA TYR A 342 -37.70 7.47 -28.62
C TYR A 342 -38.80 6.67 -29.30
N ARG A 343 -38.59 6.24 -30.54
CA ARG A 343 -39.58 5.45 -31.31
C ARG A 343 -39.87 4.12 -30.64
N ALA A 344 -38.86 3.38 -30.23
CA ALA A 344 -38.99 2.10 -29.54
C ALA A 344 -39.78 2.23 -28.22
N VAL A 345 -39.51 3.28 -27.45
CA VAL A 345 -40.23 3.58 -26.19
C VAL A 345 -41.74 3.90 -26.47
N VAL A 346 -41.99 4.80 -27.44
CA VAL A 346 -43.38 5.15 -27.82
C VAL A 346 -44.14 3.93 -28.34
N GLN A 347 -43.55 3.12 -29.23
CA GLN A 347 -44.14 1.88 -29.69
C GLN A 347 -44.52 0.95 -28.55
N TYR A 348 -43.58 0.72 -27.63
CA TYR A 348 -43.82 -0.14 -26.49
C TYR A 348 -44.97 0.36 -25.60
N LEU A 349 -45.00 1.67 -25.32
CA LEU A 349 -46.07 2.26 -24.49
C LEU A 349 -47.44 2.24 -25.15
N THR A 350 -47.50 2.26 -26.49
CA THR A 350 -48.77 2.31 -27.25
C THR A 350 -49.24 0.93 -27.69
N THR A 351 -48.36 0.00 -28.02
CA THR A 351 -48.72 -1.30 -28.63
C THR A 351 -48.30 -2.51 -27.78
N GLY A 352 -47.49 -2.30 -26.71
CA GLY A 352 -46.92 -3.37 -25.90
C GLY A 352 -45.80 -4.18 -26.59
N SER A 353 -45.40 -3.78 -27.80
CA SER A 353 -44.37 -4.47 -28.58
C SER A 353 -43.42 -3.47 -29.24
N ILE A 354 -42.18 -3.88 -29.53
CA ILE A 354 -41.15 -3.07 -30.21
C ILE A 354 -40.93 -3.68 -31.59
N GLN A 355 -41.16 -2.93 -32.65
CA GLN A 355 -40.91 -3.32 -34.04
C GLN A 355 -39.61 -2.79 -34.62
N GLU A 356 -38.99 -1.84 -33.91
CA GLU A 356 -37.66 -1.31 -34.28
C GLU A 356 -36.59 -2.39 -34.15
N HIS A 357 -35.60 -2.32 -35.04
CA HIS A 357 -34.49 -3.29 -35.01
C HIS A 357 -33.75 -3.25 -33.66
N TRP A 358 -33.46 -4.38 -33.07
CA TRP A 358 -32.87 -4.54 -31.75
C TRP A 358 -31.56 -3.74 -31.58
N SER A 359 -30.79 -3.51 -32.66
CA SER A 359 -29.54 -2.78 -32.63
C SER A 359 -29.69 -1.32 -32.17
N TYR A 360 -30.82 -0.65 -32.50
CA TYR A 360 -31.09 0.70 -32.00
C TYR A 360 -31.34 0.70 -30.51
N VAL A 361 -32.08 -0.25 -30.02
CA VAL A 361 -32.40 -0.39 -28.59
C VAL A 361 -31.13 -0.68 -27.79
N LEU A 362 -30.32 -1.61 -28.26
CA LEU A 362 -29.07 -1.99 -27.60
C LEU A 362 -28.05 -0.84 -27.63
N THR A 363 -27.85 -0.18 -28.78
CA THR A 363 -26.92 0.94 -28.92
C THR A 363 -27.35 2.12 -28.04
N GLY A 364 -28.62 2.48 -28.06
CA GLY A 364 -29.16 3.55 -27.24
C GLY A 364 -29.07 3.22 -25.73
N GLY A 365 -29.36 1.97 -25.34
CA GLY A 365 -29.15 1.50 -23.97
C GLY A 365 -27.70 1.59 -23.51
N GLY A 366 -26.76 1.14 -24.35
CA GLY A 366 -25.31 1.28 -24.10
C GLY A 366 -24.86 2.74 -23.97
N MET A 367 -25.32 3.61 -24.90
CA MET A 367 -25.04 5.05 -24.83
C MET A 367 -25.59 5.68 -23.54
N PHE A 368 -26.80 5.31 -23.12
CA PHE A 368 -27.40 5.80 -21.88
C PHE A 368 -26.55 5.40 -20.66
N LEU A 369 -26.17 4.14 -20.57
CA LEU A 369 -25.34 3.64 -19.46
C LEU A 369 -23.99 4.36 -19.40
N VAL A 370 -23.30 4.51 -20.52
CA VAL A 370 -22.02 5.24 -20.61
C VAL A 370 -22.23 6.72 -20.25
N GLY A 371 -23.26 7.35 -20.77
CA GLY A 371 -23.60 8.74 -20.49
C GLY A 371 -23.89 9.00 -19.01
N LEU A 372 -24.73 8.16 -18.41
CA LEU A 372 -25.05 8.21 -16.98
C LEU A 372 -23.79 8.02 -16.11
N GLN A 373 -22.95 7.07 -16.48
CA GLN A 373 -21.71 6.79 -15.77
C GLN A 373 -20.71 7.96 -15.81
N LEU A 374 -20.52 8.58 -16.97
CA LEU A 374 -19.71 9.78 -17.11
C LEU A 374 -20.25 10.96 -16.30
N LEU A 375 -21.56 11.14 -16.30
CA LEU A 375 -22.24 12.18 -15.51
C LEU A 375 -22.03 11.96 -14.01
N MET A 376 -22.27 10.75 -13.51
CA MET A 376 -22.08 10.42 -12.11
C MET A 376 -20.60 10.56 -11.68
N SER A 377 -19.66 10.11 -12.52
CA SER A 377 -18.23 10.27 -12.24
C SER A 377 -17.82 11.75 -12.17
N GLY A 378 -18.33 12.57 -13.10
CA GLY A 378 -18.09 14.02 -13.10
C GLY A 378 -18.62 14.71 -11.85
N LEU A 379 -19.79 14.30 -11.35
CA LEU A 379 -20.40 14.83 -10.12
C LEU A 379 -19.60 14.39 -8.88
N LEU A 380 -19.25 13.11 -8.78
CA LEU A 380 -18.48 12.57 -7.64
C LEU A 380 -17.11 13.24 -7.53
N LEU A 381 -16.36 13.34 -8.62
CA LEU A 381 -15.06 14.01 -8.63
C LEU A 381 -15.17 15.50 -8.27
N ARG A 382 -16.26 16.17 -8.65
CA ARG A 382 -16.54 17.56 -8.24
C ARG A 382 -16.75 17.68 -6.73
N ILE A 383 -17.56 16.77 -6.14
CA ILE A 383 -17.83 16.77 -4.69
C ILE A 383 -16.51 16.61 -3.92
N VAL A 384 -15.67 15.67 -4.33
CA VAL A 384 -14.35 15.44 -3.72
C VAL A 384 -13.47 16.67 -3.90
N GLY A 385 -13.39 17.25 -5.11
CA GLY A 385 -12.58 18.42 -5.39
C GLY A 385 -12.96 19.66 -4.56
N VAL A 386 -14.25 19.93 -4.41
CA VAL A 386 -14.74 21.05 -3.58
C VAL A 386 -14.37 20.89 -2.11
N ARG A 387 -14.48 19.67 -1.57
CA ARG A 387 -14.08 19.38 -0.18
C ARG A 387 -12.59 19.56 0.04
N THR A 388 -11.76 19.11 -0.89
CA THR A 388 -10.30 19.25 -0.83
C THR A 388 -9.89 20.73 -0.83
N GLU A 389 -10.52 21.55 -1.70
CA GLU A 389 -10.22 22.97 -1.76
C GLU A 389 -10.63 23.73 -0.48
N LYS A 390 -11.80 23.40 0.09
CA LYS A 390 -12.24 23.97 1.37
C LYS A 390 -11.27 23.65 2.52
N ARG A 391 -10.80 22.39 2.63
CA ARG A 391 -9.81 21.99 3.63
C ARG A 391 -8.47 22.73 3.44
N ARG A 392 -7.97 22.86 2.20
CA ARG A 392 -6.74 23.62 1.91
C ARG A 392 -6.86 25.10 2.28
N ARG A 393 -8.01 25.73 2.01
CA ARG A 393 -8.27 27.12 2.42
C ARG A 393 -8.28 27.25 3.94
N ALA A 394 -8.97 26.36 4.65
CA ALA A 394 -9.00 26.36 6.11
C ALA A 394 -7.60 26.17 6.73
N ALA A 395 -6.81 25.22 6.21
CA ALA A 395 -5.44 25.00 6.67
C ALA A 395 -4.52 26.21 6.42
N ARG A 396 -4.65 26.90 5.27
CA ARG A 396 -3.90 28.14 4.98
C ARG A 396 -4.32 29.30 5.90
N THR A 397 -5.61 29.40 6.22
CA THR A 397 -6.10 30.44 7.15
C THR A 397 -5.54 30.23 8.55
N LEU A 398 -5.51 28.99 9.04
CA LEU A 398 -4.92 28.64 10.35
C LEU A 398 -3.40 28.93 10.36
N ALA A 399 -2.67 28.50 9.36
CA ALA A 399 -1.23 28.78 9.24
C ALA A 399 -0.90 30.27 9.18
N ASN A 400 -1.76 31.10 8.59
CA ASN A 400 -1.59 32.56 8.56
C ASN A 400 -1.93 33.23 9.91
N VAL A 401 -2.82 32.63 10.71
CA VAL A 401 -3.12 33.13 12.08
C VAL A 401 -1.93 32.85 13.01
N ASP A 402 -1.31 31.67 12.89
CA ASP A 402 -0.12 31.32 13.70
C ASP A 402 1.14 32.10 13.29
N ALA A 403 1.20 32.61 12.06
CA ALA A 403 2.31 33.42 11.54
C ALA A 403 2.20 34.93 11.85
N THR A 404 1.10 35.40 12.42
CA THR A 404 0.97 36.80 12.88
C THR A 404 1.66 36.95 14.25
N PRO A 405 2.73 37.78 14.38
CA PRO A 405 3.36 38.02 15.67
C PRO A 405 2.33 38.58 16.65
N SER A 406 2.29 37.98 17.84
CA SER A 406 1.46 38.48 18.94
C SER A 406 1.72 39.97 19.16
N ALA A 407 0.68 40.78 19.19
CA ALA A 407 0.75 42.22 19.50
C ALA A 407 1.24 42.51 20.96
N ALA A 408 1.70 41.47 21.67
CA ALA A 408 2.27 41.54 23.02
C ALA A 408 3.79 41.75 23.06
N ASP A 409 4.47 41.77 21.89
CA ASP A 409 5.92 41.99 21.79
C ASP A 409 6.29 43.39 21.23
N ARG A 410 5.42 44.37 21.38
CA ARG A 410 5.73 45.80 21.10
C ARG A 410 5.66 46.65 22.36
#